data_250c192f55deaedfc5e387801b836fef
#
_entry.id   250c192f55deaedfc5e387801b836fef
#
_cell.length_a   1.000
_cell.length_b   1.000
_cell.length_c   1.000
_cell.angle_alpha   90.00
_cell.angle_beta   90.00
_cell.angle_gamma   90.00
#
_symmetry.space_group_name_H-M   'P 1'
#
loop_
_entity.id
_entity.type
_entity.pdbx_description
1 polymer ?
#
loop_
_entity_poly.entity_id
_entity_poly.type
_entity_poly.pdbx_seq_one_letter_code
_entity_poly.pdbx_strand_id
1 'polypeptide(L)'
;MDETGQIEVKDNQTEPIKTSLESKDATVVKGKEFSITLTDENGTGTANKTITVELNKKSTKIQTDKDGIAKYEVNADPGTYTVRYSFEDDGYAPCNASKELLVISTTKSKIQASDYTAYIGATNKFTVTLTVGGIPLEGRSITFKVNGKTYTKKTNSKGKATLNLKGLSRATYTITYTYAGEDNIKQSSGTSKIIVKEGVPVKISKYYSKIYRNKKSGKFKVKVVDVRGKALAKKKVTFKVNKKTYTKRTDKNGIATLTIKLKTGSYKVKVSCGKTSTYNKASKTYSIKVKPRQARNNGMWLLSTDMNKVDFDKLEEYGFKHIFLNAKSIERFGKTYVESWIKDAKSHGIKVHLWMQVFYKSNKWSNPIKNGKINTKLINERVKEAKKLAKVKGVGGIHFDYVRYPGNAYNYNGAVKAVNTFIKKATKAVHKVNKKLITSAAVMPEPSSMKKYYAQDIPTMGKYLDAILPMVYKGNYHAGSKWIKWVTKTFAKQSKKAKIWTGLQTYKSDTSLKKLSAKELMGDADAAALGGAYGVILFRYGLFNYINFNEV
;
A
#
# COMPACT_ATOMS: atom_id res chain seq x y z
N MET A 1 -81.58 34.72 7.25
CA MET A 1 -81.75 33.26 7.28
C MET A 1 -80.68 32.71 6.37
N ASP A 2 -79.56 32.14 6.88
CA ASP A 2 -79.41 31.12 7.86
C ASP A 2 -78.09 31.31 8.67
N GLU A 3 -78.21 31.23 9.96
CA GLU A 3 -77.15 31.23 10.91
C GLU A 3 -76.68 29.78 11.12
N THR A 4 -75.40 29.50 10.90
CA THR A 4 -74.71 28.38 11.55
C THR A 4 -73.40 28.88 12.12
N GLY A 5 -73.48 29.26 13.40
CA GLY A 5 -72.31 29.53 14.22
C GLY A 5 -71.50 28.26 14.48
N GLN A 6 -70.37 28.14 13.79
CA GLN A 6 -69.34 27.19 14.21
C GLN A 6 -68.47 27.85 15.26
N ILE A 7 -68.49 27.28 16.50
CA ILE A 7 -67.53 27.58 17.55
C ILE A 7 -66.21 26.94 17.14
N GLU A 8 -65.25 27.74 16.69
CA GLU A 8 -63.85 27.32 16.63
C GLU A 8 -63.38 27.08 18.05
N VAL A 9 -63.25 25.80 18.41
CA VAL A 9 -62.46 25.38 19.59
C VAL A 9 -61.01 25.63 19.22
N LYS A 10 -60.45 26.75 19.64
CA LYS A 10 -58.99 26.94 19.63
C LYS A 10 -58.39 25.90 20.58
N ASP A 11 -57.82 24.88 20.02
CA ASP A 11 -56.96 23.92 20.73
C ASP A 11 -55.77 24.71 21.25
N ASN A 12 -55.79 24.99 22.53
CA ASN A 12 -54.73 25.70 23.25
C ASN A 12 -53.61 24.71 23.54
N GLN A 13 -52.93 24.21 22.47
CA GLN A 13 -51.70 23.43 22.60
C GLN A 13 -50.63 24.37 23.13
N THR A 14 -50.34 24.29 24.41
CA THR A 14 -49.14 24.91 25.00
C THR A 14 -47.92 24.30 24.31
N GLU A 15 -47.06 25.12 23.75
CA GLU A 15 -45.81 24.63 23.17
C GLU A 15 -45.04 23.80 24.18
N PRO A 16 -44.49 22.64 23.80
CA PRO A 16 -43.77 21.78 24.73
C PRO A 16 -42.52 22.51 25.28
N ILE A 17 -42.29 22.40 26.57
CA ILE A 17 -41.17 22.99 27.29
C ILE A 17 -39.85 22.46 26.68
N LYS A 18 -39.01 23.34 26.18
CA LYS A 18 -37.69 22.96 25.64
C LYS A 18 -36.79 22.47 26.77
N THR A 19 -36.10 21.36 26.51
CA THR A 19 -35.18 20.76 27.49
C THR A 19 -33.80 20.51 26.89
N SER A 20 -32.79 20.40 27.74
CA SER A 20 -31.44 20.03 27.36
C SER A 20 -30.82 19.03 28.32
N LEU A 21 -29.95 18.17 27.79
CA LEU A 21 -29.23 17.14 28.55
C LEU A 21 -27.72 17.41 28.48
N GLU A 22 -27.05 17.47 29.64
CA GLU A 22 -25.60 17.66 29.70
C GLU A 22 -24.97 16.74 30.76
N SER A 23 -23.74 16.35 30.53
CA SER A 23 -22.88 15.71 31.55
C SER A 23 -21.51 16.36 31.59
N LYS A 24 -21.01 16.65 32.80
CA LYS A 24 -19.64 17.15 33.04
C LYS A 24 -18.62 16.01 33.15
N ASP A 25 -19.08 14.78 33.45
CA ASP A 25 -18.19 13.64 33.65
C ASP A 25 -17.55 13.18 32.33
N ALA A 26 -16.23 13.19 32.28
CA ALA A 26 -15.46 12.67 31.17
C ALA A 26 -14.70 11.38 31.55
N THR A 27 -14.59 11.10 32.85
CA THR A 27 -13.87 9.94 33.39
C THR A 27 -14.60 9.42 34.61
N VAL A 28 -14.92 8.13 34.60
CA VAL A 28 -15.61 7.46 35.72
C VAL A 28 -14.87 6.18 36.11
N VAL A 29 -14.77 5.90 37.40
CA VAL A 29 -14.25 4.61 37.89
C VAL A 29 -15.35 3.56 37.79
N LYS A 30 -15.07 2.36 37.28
CA LYS A 30 -16.03 1.24 37.23
C LYS A 30 -16.70 1.03 38.60
N GLY A 31 -18.02 0.90 38.60
CA GLY A 31 -18.85 0.81 39.81
C GLY A 31 -19.12 2.17 40.46
N LYS A 32 -18.83 3.29 39.83
CA LYS A 32 -19.18 4.64 40.26
C LYS A 32 -20.17 5.29 39.30
N GLU A 33 -20.80 6.37 39.77
CA GLU A 33 -21.87 7.06 39.07
C GLU A 33 -21.34 8.02 37.97
N PHE A 34 -22.07 8.05 36.88
CA PHE A 34 -21.99 9.05 35.80
C PHE A 34 -23.25 9.93 35.92
N SER A 35 -23.06 11.24 36.06
CA SER A 35 -24.15 12.17 36.32
C SER A 35 -24.59 12.87 35.03
N ILE A 36 -25.90 12.94 34.81
CA ILE A 36 -26.57 13.62 33.71
C ILE A 36 -27.52 14.66 34.28
N THR A 37 -27.45 15.88 33.80
CA THR A 37 -28.35 16.95 34.21
C THR A 37 -29.35 17.23 33.10
N LEU A 38 -30.65 17.20 33.43
CA LEU A 38 -31.75 17.64 32.57
C LEU A 38 -32.20 19.02 33.05
N THR A 39 -32.18 20.00 32.15
CA THR A 39 -32.63 21.37 32.42
C THR A 39 -33.72 21.78 31.45
N ASP A 40 -34.59 22.70 31.88
CA ASP A 40 -35.51 23.44 31.02
C ASP A 40 -34.79 24.55 30.25
N GLU A 41 -35.54 25.32 29.45
CA GLU A 41 -35.02 26.45 28.67
C GLU A 41 -34.47 27.61 29.51
N ASN A 42 -34.82 27.70 30.80
CA ASN A 42 -34.32 28.68 31.74
C ASN A 42 -33.06 28.19 32.48
N GLY A 43 -32.59 26.96 32.19
CA GLY A 43 -31.46 26.33 32.86
C GLY A 43 -31.82 25.74 34.25
N THR A 44 -33.11 25.63 34.58
CA THR A 44 -33.57 25.06 35.84
C THR A 44 -33.64 23.54 35.74
N GLY A 45 -33.14 22.82 36.76
CA GLY A 45 -33.16 21.35 36.81
C GLY A 45 -34.58 20.80 36.82
N THR A 46 -34.87 19.83 35.96
CA THR A 46 -36.19 19.22 35.83
C THR A 46 -36.27 17.91 36.62
N ALA A 47 -36.98 17.96 37.73
CA ALA A 47 -37.09 16.87 38.72
C ALA A 47 -38.06 15.75 38.30
N ASN A 48 -37.84 14.53 38.86
CA ASN A 48 -38.71 13.36 38.72
C ASN A 48 -39.00 12.94 37.27
N LYS A 49 -38.03 13.15 36.37
CA LYS A 49 -38.12 12.79 34.96
C LYS A 49 -37.26 11.58 34.62
N THR A 50 -37.75 10.76 33.69
CA THR A 50 -37.05 9.54 33.27
C THR A 50 -36.11 9.84 32.08
N ILE A 51 -34.83 9.59 32.27
CA ILE A 51 -33.80 9.66 31.21
C ILE A 51 -33.44 8.24 30.78
N THR A 52 -33.38 7.99 29.49
CA THR A 52 -32.85 6.74 28.93
C THR A 52 -31.36 6.91 28.64
N VAL A 53 -30.53 6.06 29.26
CA VAL A 53 -29.07 6.03 29.05
C VAL A 53 -28.69 4.79 28.28
N GLU A 54 -27.95 4.93 27.20
CA GLU A 54 -27.37 3.83 26.43
C GLU A 54 -25.85 3.83 26.56
N LEU A 55 -25.31 2.74 27.11
CA LEU A 55 -23.89 2.49 27.20
C LEU A 55 -23.60 1.06 26.72
N ASN A 56 -22.68 0.90 25.75
CA ASN A 56 -22.28 -0.40 25.20
C ASN A 56 -23.48 -1.24 24.71
N LYS A 57 -24.43 -0.60 23.99
CA LYS A 57 -25.67 -1.19 23.45
C LYS A 57 -26.68 -1.66 24.52
N LYS A 58 -26.46 -1.32 25.77
CA LYS A 58 -27.40 -1.60 26.86
C LYS A 58 -28.09 -0.30 27.23
N SER A 59 -29.42 -0.27 27.15
CA SER A 59 -30.26 0.86 27.58
C SER A 59 -30.76 0.65 29.00
N THR A 60 -30.74 1.72 29.77
CA THR A 60 -31.21 1.74 31.16
C THR A 60 -31.99 3.04 31.41
N LYS A 61 -33.13 2.96 32.07
CA LYS A 61 -33.92 4.12 32.49
C LYS A 61 -33.53 4.53 33.90
N ILE A 62 -33.27 5.81 34.13
CA ILE A 62 -32.92 6.40 35.41
C ILE A 62 -33.75 7.68 35.61
N GLN A 63 -33.96 8.07 36.88
CA GLN A 63 -34.77 9.25 37.20
C GLN A 63 -33.89 10.42 37.66
N THR A 64 -34.32 11.63 37.35
CA THR A 64 -33.73 12.87 37.87
C THR A 64 -34.22 13.13 39.30
N ASP A 65 -33.30 13.59 40.13
CA ASP A 65 -33.59 14.10 41.50
C ASP A 65 -34.22 15.51 41.44
N LYS A 66 -34.38 16.11 42.63
CA LYS A 66 -34.96 17.45 42.80
C LYS A 66 -34.19 18.56 42.06
N ASP A 67 -32.93 18.34 41.76
CA ASP A 67 -32.04 19.30 41.09
C ASP A 67 -31.87 18.97 39.57
N GLY A 68 -32.70 18.04 39.06
CA GLY A 68 -32.65 17.59 37.66
C GLY A 68 -31.48 16.67 37.35
N ILE A 69 -30.80 16.09 38.34
CA ILE A 69 -29.63 15.26 38.16
C ILE A 69 -30.03 13.77 38.21
N ALA A 70 -29.73 13.04 37.15
CA ALA A 70 -29.88 11.59 37.12
C ALA A 70 -28.48 10.93 37.19
N LYS A 71 -28.40 9.83 37.97
CA LYS A 71 -27.15 9.12 38.21
C LYS A 71 -27.22 7.71 37.66
N TYR A 72 -26.24 7.40 36.81
CA TYR A 72 -26.08 6.10 36.14
C TYR A 72 -24.84 5.38 36.65
N GLU A 73 -24.99 4.20 37.28
CA GLU A 73 -23.87 3.40 37.74
C GLU A 73 -23.16 2.73 36.52
N VAL A 74 -21.88 3.03 36.36
CA VAL A 74 -21.06 2.57 35.20
C VAL A 74 -20.37 1.26 35.56
N ASN A 75 -20.94 0.14 35.10
CA ASN A 75 -20.39 -1.20 35.31
C ASN A 75 -19.63 -1.76 34.06
N ALA A 76 -19.43 -0.95 33.02
CA ALA A 76 -18.65 -1.32 31.85
C ALA A 76 -17.19 -1.59 32.21
N ASP A 77 -16.52 -2.45 31.43
CA ASP A 77 -15.10 -2.70 31.61
C ASP A 77 -14.26 -1.45 31.25
N PRO A 78 -13.02 -1.34 31.80
CA PRO A 78 -12.17 -0.20 31.51
C PRO A 78 -11.94 0.00 30.00
N GLY A 79 -12.21 1.21 29.51
CA GLY A 79 -12.15 1.55 28.08
C GLY A 79 -12.78 2.91 27.79
N THR A 80 -12.72 3.36 26.55
CA THR A 80 -13.40 4.57 26.09
C THR A 80 -14.71 4.18 25.40
N TYR A 81 -15.80 4.80 25.81
CA TYR A 81 -17.14 4.54 25.33
C TYR A 81 -17.83 5.83 24.92
N THR A 82 -18.75 5.74 23.96
CA THR A 82 -19.74 6.79 23.73
C THR A 82 -20.97 6.44 24.54
N VAL A 83 -21.30 7.23 25.59
CA VAL A 83 -22.57 7.14 26.30
C VAL A 83 -23.57 8.08 25.60
N ARG A 84 -24.75 7.55 25.28
CA ARG A 84 -25.88 8.31 24.73
C ARG A 84 -26.95 8.40 25.76
N TYR A 85 -27.63 9.53 25.84
CA TYR A 85 -28.74 9.72 26.73
C TYR A 85 -29.82 10.56 26.05
N SER A 86 -31.07 10.20 26.32
CA SER A 86 -32.25 10.84 25.72
C SER A 86 -33.35 11.02 26.75
N PHE A 87 -34.14 12.06 26.52
CA PHE A 87 -35.32 12.38 27.31
C PHE A 87 -36.51 12.60 26.36
N GLU A 88 -37.66 12.01 26.73
CA GLU A 88 -38.93 12.17 26.06
C GLU A 88 -40.03 12.00 27.10
N ASP A 89 -40.92 13.01 27.23
CA ASP A 89 -42.04 13.01 28.19
C ASP A 89 -43.12 13.98 27.71
N ASP A 90 -44.38 13.74 28.09
CA ASP A 90 -45.52 14.58 27.71
C ASP A 90 -45.34 16.01 28.23
N GLY A 91 -45.64 16.99 27.37
CA GLY A 91 -45.50 18.42 27.67
C GLY A 91 -44.06 18.95 27.56
N TYR A 92 -43.09 18.12 27.15
CA TYR A 92 -41.70 18.51 26.95
C TYR A 92 -41.24 18.22 25.54
N ALA A 93 -40.38 19.08 24.97
CA ALA A 93 -39.71 18.80 23.73
C ALA A 93 -38.65 17.71 23.95
N PRO A 94 -38.63 16.62 23.12
CA PRO A 94 -37.66 15.56 23.28
C PRO A 94 -36.24 16.07 23.00
N CYS A 95 -35.27 15.61 23.80
CA CYS A 95 -33.86 15.96 23.61
C CYS A 95 -32.96 14.74 23.78
N ASN A 96 -31.80 14.80 23.13
CA ASN A 96 -30.75 13.78 23.23
C ASN A 96 -29.36 14.40 23.22
N ALA A 97 -28.42 13.72 23.82
CA ALA A 97 -27.02 14.08 23.79
C ALA A 97 -26.14 12.84 23.89
N SER A 98 -24.86 13.04 23.64
CA SER A 98 -23.84 11.99 23.80
C SER A 98 -22.54 12.55 24.34
N LYS A 99 -21.80 11.72 25.05
CA LYS A 99 -20.48 12.06 25.62
C LYS A 99 -19.52 10.92 25.46
N GLU A 100 -18.26 11.25 25.17
CA GLU A 100 -17.17 10.29 25.27
C GLU A 100 -16.79 10.12 26.74
N LEU A 101 -16.88 8.90 27.25
CA LEU A 101 -16.65 8.54 28.64
C LEU A 101 -15.48 7.57 28.76
N LEU A 102 -14.45 7.94 29.52
CA LEU A 102 -13.36 7.06 29.90
C LEU A 102 -13.72 6.30 31.18
N VAL A 103 -13.94 4.99 31.07
CA VAL A 103 -14.13 4.09 32.23
C VAL A 103 -12.77 3.56 32.67
N ILE A 104 -12.43 3.69 33.97
CA ILE A 104 -11.17 3.25 34.56
C ILE A 104 -11.42 2.27 35.71
N SER A 105 -10.49 1.35 35.96
CA SER A 105 -10.58 0.39 37.09
C SER A 105 -9.87 0.88 38.35
N THR A 106 -9.10 1.95 38.29
CA THR A 106 -8.31 2.50 39.38
C THR A 106 -8.09 4.00 39.19
N THR A 107 -8.00 4.73 40.28
CA THR A 107 -7.62 6.15 40.29
C THR A 107 -6.12 6.36 40.17
N LYS A 108 -5.31 5.29 40.28
CA LYS A 108 -3.85 5.37 40.27
C LYS A 108 -3.31 5.54 38.84
N SER A 109 -2.80 6.71 38.54
CA SER A 109 -2.11 6.93 37.27
C SER A 109 -0.69 6.34 37.27
N LYS A 110 -0.19 6.07 36.08
CA LYS A 110 1.21 5.64 35.84
C LYS A 110 1.79 6.49 34.72
N ILE A 111 2.87 7.21 35.02
CA ILE A 111 3.68 7.91 34.02
C ILE A 111 5.03 7.25 33.89
N GLN A 112 5.49 7.01 32.66
CA GLN A 112 6.75 6.32 32.41
C GLN A 112 7.43 6.76 31.13
N ALA A 113 8.76 6.69 31.14
CA ALA A 113 9.62 6.83 29.97
C ALA A 113 10.91 6.04 30.17
N SER A 114 11.61 5.76 29.06
CA SER A 114 12.96 5.18 29.12
C SER A 114 14.02 6.26 29.04
N ASP A 115 15.25 5.94 29.45
CA ASP A 115 16.42 6.77 29.21
C ASP A 115 16.56 7.11 27.72
N TYR A 116 17.05 8.30 27.42
CA TYR A 116 17.09 8.83 26.06
C TYR A 116 18.49 9.34 25.70
N THR A 117 19.00 8.89 24.55
CA THR A 117 20.24 9.45 23.99
C THR A 117 19.91 10.61 23.04
N ALA A 118 20.31 11.80 23.43
CA ALA A 118 20.26 13.01 22.62
C ALA A 118 21.58 13.25 21.86
N TYR A 119 21.51 13.97 20.75
CA TYR A 119 22.71 14.31 19.97
C TYR A 119 22.72 15.81 19.68
N ILE A 120 23.86 16.47 19.90
CA ILE A 120 24.07 17.89 19.59
C ILE A 120 23.82 18.12 18.08
N GLY A 121 23.07 19.17 17.74
CA GLY A 121 22.73 19.52 16.36
C GLY A 121 21.60 18.68 15.73
N ALA A 122 21.02 17.73 16.47
CA ALA A 122 19.87 16.96 15.99
C ALA A 122 18.56 17.39 16.64
N THR A 123 17.43 17.05 16.03
CA THR A 123 16.12 17.13 16.67
C THR A 123 16.01 16.01 17.71
N ASN A 124 15.93 16.37 18.98
CA ASN A 124 15.83 15.43 20.10
C ASN A 124 14.43 15.53 20.71
N LYS A 125 13.72 14.41 20.74
CA LYS A 125 12.34 14.32 21.24
C LYS A 125 12.29 13.30 22.38
N PHE A 126 12.05 13.76 23.60
CA PHE A 126 11.81 12.90 24.75
C PHE A 126 10.31 12.71 24.91
N THR A 127 9.85 11.49 25.09
CA THR A 127 8.41 11.17 25.15
C THR A 127 8.13 10.33 26.40
N VAL A 128 7.12 10.74 27.15
CA VAL A 128 6.54 9.97 28.26
C VAL A 128 5.20 9.42 27.84
N THR A 129 4.75 8.37 28.51
CA THR A 129 3.41 7.80 28.36
C THR A 129 2.69 7.84 29.71
N LEU A 130 1.48 8.41 29.73
CA LEU A 130 0.62 8.45 30.88
C LEU A 130 -0.57 7.50 30.67
N THR A 131 -0.82 6.66 31.66
CA THR A 131 -1.94 5.71 31.66
C THR A 131 -2.61 5.64 33.04
N VAL A 132 -3.85 5.18 33.07
CA VAL A 132 -4.57 4.74 34.28
C VAL A 132 -5.16 3.36 34.01
N GLY A 133 -4.90 2.37 34.87
CA GLY A 133 -5.33 1.00 34.60
C GLY A 133 -4.88 0.42 33.24
N GLY A 134 -3.78 0.94 32.66
CA GLY A 134 -3.30 0.56 31.32
C GLY A 134 -3.91 1.38 30.17
N ILE A 135 -4.96 2.17 30.42
CA ILE A 135 -5.63 3.00 29.40
C ILE A 135 -4.88 4.32 29.22
N PRO A 136 -4.56 4.72 27.98
CA PRO A 136 -3.91 6.01 27.69
C PRO A 136 -4.80 7.20 28.09
N LEU A 137 -4.23 8.20 28.75
CA LEU A 137 -4.93 9.45 29.06
C LEU A 137 -4.59 10.53 28.04
N GLU A 138 -5.60 10.97 27.28
CA GLU A 138 -5.48 12.06 26.30
C GLU A 138 -5.71 13.43 26.94
N GLY A 139 -5.11 14.47 26.35
CA GLY A 139 -5.33 15.87 26.72
C GLY A 139 -4.70 16.32 28.04
N ARG A 140 -4.04 15.43 28.80
CA ARG A 140 -3.53 15.71 30.16
C ARG A 140 -2.19 16.45 30.11
N SER A 141 -2.05 17.44 30.96
CA SER A 141 -0.83 18.27 31.09
C SER A 141 0.27 17.52 31.83
N ILE A 142 1.43 17.38 31.20
CA ILE A 142 2.63 16.82 31.81
C ILE A 142 3.67 17.94 31.98
N THR A 143 4.18 18.09 33.20
CA THR A 143 5.27 18.99 33.54
C THR A 143 6.60 18.25 33.43
N PHE A 144 7.52 18.77 32.63
CA PHE A 144 8.89 18.28 32.49
C PHE A 144 9.86 19.25 33.14
N LYS A 145 10.82 18.76 33.93
CA LYS A 145 11.91 19.58 34.49
C LYS A 145 13.25 18.98 34.07
N VAL A 146 14.07 19.72 33.34
CA VAL A 146 15.41 19.30 32.90
C VAL A 146 16.34 20.49 32.77
N ASN A 147 17.58 20.36 33.25
CA ASN A 147 18.59 21.41 33.22
C ASN A 147 18.06 22.76 33.76
N GLY A 148 17.40 22.75 34.90
CA GLY A 148 16.84 23.94 35.56
C GLY A 148 15.60 24.55 34.88
N LYS A 149 15.18 24.06 33.70
CA LYS A 149 14.04 24.60 32.96
C LYS A 149 12.83 23.71 33.09
N THR A 150 11.65 24.33 33.16
CA THR A 150 10.35 23.66 33.25
C THR A 150 9.57 23.84 31.93
N TYR A 151 8.91 22.78 31.50
CA TYR A 151 8.10 22.75 30.28
C TYR A 151 6.80 21.99 30.52
N THR A 152 5.70 22.42 29.89
CA THR A 152 4.42 21.71 29.93
C THR A 152 4.04 21.23 28.54
N LYS A 153 3.57 19.97 28.43
CA LYS A 153 3.05 19.37 27.19
C LYS A 153 1.81 18.55 27.49
N LYS A 154 0.82 18.58 26.58
CA LYS A 154 -0.37 17.74 26.68
C LYS A 154 -0.13 16.37 26.05
N THR A 155 -0.77 15.35 26.60
CA THR A 155 -0.80 14.01 26.04
C THR A 155 -1.73 13.93 24.82
N ASN A 156 -1.40 13.09 23.84
CA ASN A 156 -2.25 12.77 22.70
C ASN A 156 -3.13 11.56 22.99
N SER A 157 -3.94 11.08 21.99
CA SER A 157 -4.83 9.92 22.08
C SER A 157 -4.13 8.60 22.46
N LYS A 158 -2.81 8.53 22.41
CA LYS A 158 -2.01 7.40 22.88
C LYS A 158 -1.40 7.63 24.26
N GLY A 159 -1.86 8.62 25.00
CA GLY A 159 -1.33 9.04 26.29
C GLY A 159 0.10 9.59 26.25
N LYS A 160 0.61 10.02 25.09
CA LYS A 160 2.00 10.44 24.91
C LYS A 160 2.16 11.94 24.92
N ALA A 161 3.00 12.45 25.84
CA ALA A 161 3.49 13.83 25.83
C ALA A 161 4.95 13.88 25.38
N THR A 162 5.29 14.76 24.44
CA THR A 162 6.63 14.84 23.85
C THR A 162 7.26 16.21 24.07
N LEU A 163 8.45 16.22 24.66
CA LEU A 163 9.29 17.41 24.84
C LEU A 163 10.39 17.45 23.77
N ASN A 164 10.51 18.57 23.06
CA ASN A 164 11.65 18.84 22.19
C ASN A 164 12.82 19.34 23.02
N LEU A 165 13.87 18.52 23.16
CA LEU A 165 15.08 18.89 23.88
C LEU A 165 15.97 19.77 23.00
N LYS A 166 16.25 21.00 23.46
CA LYS A 166 17.12 21.98 22.78
C LYS A 166 18.13 22.56 23.78
N GLY A 167 19.28 22.99 23.26
CA GLY A 167 20.27 23.75 24.04
C GLY A 167 20.99 22.96 25.14
N LEU A 168 20.99 21.62 25.06
CA LEU A 168 21.75 20.78 25.99
C LEU A 168 23.16 20.55 25.45
N SER A 169 24.18 20.78 26.29
CA SER A 169 25.58 20.46 26.02
C SER A 169 25.87 18.97 26.26
N ARG A 170 27.08 18.53 25.95
CA ARG A 170 27.50 17.14 26.19
C ARG A 170 27.57 16.87 27.70
N ALA A 171 26.59 16.13 28.20
CA ALA A 171 26.51 15.67 29.61
C ALA A 171 25.40 14.62 29.73
N THR A 172 25.24 14.08 30.93
CA THR A 172 24.08 13.31 31.35
C THR A 172 23.20 14.19 32.24
N TYR A 173 21.95 14.37 31.87
CA TYR A 173 20.95 15.13 32.63
C TYR A 173 19.89 14.19 33.18
N THR A 174 19.38 14.50 34.36
CA THR A 174 18.14 13.89 34.86
C THR A 174 16.96 14.73 34.37
N ILE A 175 15.96 14.10 33.79
CA ILE A 175 14.68 14.72 33.48
C ILE A 175 13.63 14.15 34.42
N THR A 176 12.91 15.03 35.09
CA THR A 176 11.74 14.69 35.88
C THR A 176 10.47 15.01 35.08
N TYR A 177 9.47 14.15 35.16
CA TYR A 177 8.18 14.38 34.52
C TYR A 177 7.06 14.05 35.49
N THR A 178 6.05 14.93 35.56
CA THR A 178 4.99 14.86 36.56
C THR A 178 3.65 15.11 35.90
N TYR A 179 2.69 14.30 36.24
CA TYR A 179 1.26 14.52 36.08
C TYR A 179 0.68 14.90 37.44
N ALA A 180 0.05 16.06 37.54
CA ALA A 180 -0.44 16.59 38.81
C ALA A 180 -1.66 15.86 39.39
N GLY A 181 -2.33 15.06 38.55
CA GLY A 181 -3.63 14.46 38.91
C GLY A 181 -4.80 15.36 38.51
N GLU A 182 -6.00 14.84 38.69
CA GLU A 182 -7.31 15.50 38.59
C GLU A 182 -8.31 14.71 39.45
N ASP A 183 -9.52 15.20 39.61
CA ASP A 183 -10.51 14.75 40.64
C ASP A 183 -10.60 13.24 40.89
N ASN A 184 -10.59 12.43 39.83
CA ASN A 184 -10.69 10.97 39.96
C ASN A 184 -9.38 10.24 39.61
N ILE A 185 -8.28 10.96 39.34
CA ILE A 185 -7.01 10.35 38.92
C ILE A 185 -5.85 10.92 39.76
N LYS A 186 -5.23 10.07 40.53
CA LYS A 186 -4.10 10.46 41.40
C LYS A 186 -2.87 10.88 40.56
N GLN A 187 -2.10 11.80 41.13
CA GLN A 187 -0.84 12.24 40.55
C GLN A 187 0.16 11.08 40.35
N SER A 188 1.06 11.26 39.41
CA SER A 188 2.21 10.39 39.23
C SER A 188 3.42 11.12 38.66
N SER A 189 4.61 10.66 39.00
CA SER A 189 5.87 11.22 38.54
C SER A 189 6.89 10.14 38.21
N GLY A 190 7.92 10.53 37.47
CA GLY A 190 9.05 9.65 37.19
C GLY A 190 10.27 10.45 36.76
N THR A 191 11.39 9.75 36.66
CA THR A 191 12.67 10.31 36.19
C THR A 191 13.28 9.43 35.14
N SER A 192 14.08 10.01 34.25
CA SER A 192 14.90 9.31 33.27
C SER A 192 16.21 10.05 33.01
N LYS A 193 17.20 9.38 32.44
CA LYS A 193 18.47 9.98 32.03
C LYS A 193 18.40 10.46 30.60
N ILE A 194 18.86 11.69 30.34
CA ILE A 194 19.11 12.23 29.01
C ILE A 194 20.63 12.25 28.79
N ILE A 195 21.14 11.34 27.97
CA ILE A 195 22.57 11.23 27.67
C ILE A 195 22.86 12.00 26.39
N VAL A 196 23.47 13.19 26.49
CA VAL A 196 23.78 14.04 25.34
C VAL A 196 25.16 13.72 24.79
N LYS A 197 25.22 13.31 23.54
CA LYS A 197 26.45 12.93 22.81
C LYS A 197 26.75 13.90 21.68
N GLU A 198 28.05 14.07 21.37
CA GLU A 198 28.49 14.78 20.18
C GLU A 198 28.29 13.93 18.94
N GLY A 199 27.82 14.59 17.86
CA GLY A 199 27.69 14.00 16.54
C GLY A 199 26.69 12.86 16.45
N VAL A 200 25.75 12.98 15.55
CA VAL A 200 24.74 11.96 15.29
C VAL A 200 25.39 10.79 14.54
N PRO A 201 25.27 9.54 15.02
CA PRO A 201 25.73 8.39 14.27
C PRO A 201 25.03 8.23 12.92
N VAL A 202 25.80 7.89 11.89
CA VAL A 202 25.31 7.67 10.53
C VAL A 202 25.29 6.18 10.22
N LYS A 203 24.17 5.68 9.72
CA LYS A 203 24.02 4.31 9.26
C LYS A 203 23.99 4.29 7.74
N ILE A 204 24.87 3.50 7.14
CA ILE A 204 24.88 3.22 5.71
C ILE A 204 24.31 1.83 5.52
N SER A 205 23.25 1.69 4.73
CA SER A 205 22.65 0.41 4.36
C SER A 205 22.68 0.21 2.84
N LYS A 206 22.82 -1.06 2.44
CA LYS A 206 22.74 -1.43 1.04
C LYS A 206 21.28 -1.34 0.61
N TYR A 207 21.00 -0.49 -0.38
CA TYR A 207 19.68 -0.35 -0.96
C TYR A 207 19.56 -1.17 -2.24
N TYR A 208 20.69 -1.34 -2.96
CA TYR A 208 20.74 -1.96 -4.27
C TYR A 208 22.11 -2.58 -4.55
N SER A 209 22.18 -3.86 -4.95
CA SER A 209 23.48 -4.56 -5.01
C SER A 209 23.77 -5.32 -6.29
N LYS A 210 22.85 -5.34 -7.26
CA LYS A 210 23.04 -6.08 -8.51
C LYS A 210 23.37 -5.12 -9.65
N ILE A 211 24.44 -5.38 -10.39
CA ILE A 211 24.89 -4.56 -11.49
C ILE A 211 25.03 -5.45 -12.71
N TYR A 212 24.44 -5.03 -13.83
CA TYR A 212 24.53 -5.75 -15.09
C TYR A 212 25.51 -5.09 -16.03
N ARG A 213 26.29 -5.91 -16.75
CA ARG A 213 27.11 -5.44 -17.85
C ARG A 213 26.21 -5.26 -19.07
N ASN A 214 25.88 -4.04 -19.37
CA ASN A 214 25.17 -3.65 -20.60
C ASN A 214 25.89 -2.46 -21.27
N LYS A 215 25.41 -1.97 -22.39
CA LYS A 215 25.97 -0.78 -23.05
C LYS A 215 25.91 0.49 -22.20
N LYS A 216 24.97 0.53 -21.23
CA LYS A 216 24.83 1.59 -20.22
C LYS A 216 25.47 1.12 -18.91
N SER A 217 25.85 2.05 -18.05
CA SER A 217 26.44 1.76 -16.74
C SER A 217 25.43 1.11 -15.80
N GLY A 218 25.87 0.15 -14.99
CA GLY A 218 25.08 -0.39 -13.88
C GLY A 218 25.01 0.59 -12.72
N LYS A 219 24.01 0.45 -11.86
CA LYS A 219 23.79 1.31 -10.69
C LYS A 219 23.98 0.52 -9.39
N PHE A 220 24.73 1.07 -8.45
CA PHE A 220 24.83 0.61 -7.08
C PHE A 220 24.32 1.71 -6.15
N LYS A 221 23.31 1.41 -5.33
CA LYS A 221 22.66 2.39 -4.48
C LYS A 221 22.85 2.04 -3.00
N VAL A 222 23.07 3.04 -2.18
CA VAL A 222 23.08 2.94 -0.71
C VAL A 222 22.12 3.96 -0.13
N LYS A 223 21.48 3.61 0.98
CA LYS A 223 20.68 4.53 1.79
C LYS A 223 21.50 4.96 2.98
N VAL A 224 21.54 6.26 3.22
CA VAL A 224 22.24 6.89 4.32
C VAL A 224 21.23 7.57 5.23
N VAL A 225 21.16 7.10 6.47
CA VAL A 225 20.24 7.61 7.48
C VAL A 225 21.00 7.92 8.76
N ASP A 226 20.43 8.74 9.63
CA ASP A 226 20.92 8.86 10.98
C ASP A 226 20.50 7.66 11.86
N VAL A 227 20.94 7.64 13.10
CA VAL A 227 20.62 6.56 14.06
C VAL A 227 19.12 6.41 14.31
N ARG A 228 18.31 7.45 14.07
CA ARG A 228 16.85 7.47 14.23
C ARG A 228 16.10 7.10 12.95
N GLY A 229 16.83 6.75 11.90
CA GLY A 229 16.23 6.40 10.60
C GLY A 229 15.90 7.59 9.69
N LYS A 230 16.19 8.84 10.12
CA LYS A 230 15.99 10.03 9.28
C LYS A 230 16.93 9.98 8.08
N ALA A 231 16.38 10.14 6.89
CA ALA A 231 17.15 10.20 5.65
C ALA A 231 18.06 11.44 5.62
N LEU A 232 19.33 11.25 5.23
CA LEU A 232 20.30 12.33 5.13
C LEU A 232 20.41 12.77 3.68
N ALA A 233 19.66 13.80 3.31
CA ALA A 233 19.70 14.42 1.98
C ALA A 233 21.00 15.21 1.76
N LYS A 234 21.41 15.35 0.49
CA LYS A 234 22.60 16.10 0.05
C LYS A 234 23.92 15.69 0.72
N LYS A 235 23.94 14.56 1.46
CA LYS A 235 25.15 14.05 2.15
C LYS A 235 26.17 13.56 1.12
N LYS A 236 27.42 14.04 1.22
CA LYS A 236 28.54 13.55 0.39
C LYS A 236 28.87 12.11 0.77
N VAL A 237 28.83 11.21 -0.23
CA VAL A 237 29.14 9.77 -0.08
C VAL A 237 30.26 9.41 -1.04
N THR A 238 31.28 8.76 -0.54
CA THR A 238 32.44 8.28 -1.30
C THR A 238 32.34 6.76 -1.48
N PHE A 239 32.47 6.30 -2.71
CA PHE A 239 32.51 4.89 -3.11
C PHE A 239 33.90 4.56 -3.62
N LYS A 240 34.58 3.59 -3.01
CA LYS A 240 35.87 3.07 -3.49
C LYS A 240 35.65 1.64 -4.02
N VAL A 241 35.87 1.44 -5.31
CA VAL A 241 35.68 0.15 -5.99
C VAL A 241 36.67 0.02 -7.14
N ASN A 242 37.26 -1.17 -7.31
CA ASN A 242 38.23 -1.48 -8.37
C ASN A 242 39.32 -0.40 -8.49
N LYS A 243 39.98 -0.07 -7.35
CA LYS A 243 41.03 0.97 -7.20
C LYS A 243 40.60 2.41 -7.54
N LYS A 244 39.33 2.64 -7.95
CA LYS A 244 38.80 3.97 -8.29
C LYS A 244 37.89 4.50 -7.18
N THR A 245 37.90 5.81 -6.99
CA THR A 245 37.08 6.53 -6.01
C THR A 245 36.06 7.42 -6.73
N TYR A 246 34.82 7.35 -6.29
CA TYR A 246 33.71 8.12 -6.84
C TYR A 246 32.98 8.84 -5.71
N THR A 247 32.61 10.10 -5.92
CA THR A 247 31.84 10.89 -4.97
C THR A 247 30.46 11.16 -5.53
N LYS A 248 29.43 10.94 -4.73
CA LYS A 248 28.02 11.22 -5.01
C LYS A 248 27.36 11.91 -3.81
N ARG A 249 26.28 12.61 -4.05
CA ARG A 249 25.42 13.15 -2.99
C ARG A 249 24.14 12.32 -2.89
N THR A 250 23.60 12.21 -1.69
CA THR A 250 22.29 11.58 -1.45
C THR A 250 21.16 12.49 -1.94
N ASP A 251 20.10 11.89 -2.45
CA ASP A 251 18.83 12.55 -2.78
C ASP A 251 17.99 12.86 -1.51
N LYS A 252 16.74 13.35 -1.71
CA LYS A 252 15.80 13.66 -0.61
C LYS A 252 15.50 12.44 0.29
N ASN A 253 15.57 11.22 -0.25
CA ASN A 253 15.32 9.97 0.47
C ASN A 253 16.60 9.38 1.11
N GLY A 254 17.71 10.10 1.09
CA GLY A 254 19.01 9.66 1.61
C GLY A 254 19.70 8.63 0.72
N ILE A 255 19.35 8.51 -0.56
CA ILE A 255 19.90 7.50 -1.47
C ILE A 255 21.05 8.11 -2.27
N ALA A 256 22.25 7.53 -2.18
CA ALA A 256 23.39 7.83 -3.06
C ALA A 256 23.53 6.75 -4.12
N THR A 257 23.56 7.16 -5.39
CA THR A 257 23.66 6.26 -6.54
C THR A 257 25.04 6.37 -7.19
N LEU A 258 25.79 5.26 -7.18
CA LEU A 258 26.99 5.08 -7.99
C LEU A 258 26.61 4.44 -9.33
N THR A 259 26.81 5.18 -10.42
CA THR A 259 26.71 4.63 -11.78
C THR A 259 28.09 4.18 -12.22
N ILE A 260 28.23 2.89 -12.53
CA ILE A 260 29.55 2.30 -12.77
C ILE A 260 29.50 1.28 -13.92
N LYS A 261 30.58 1.21 -14.69
CA LYS A 261 30.79 0.22 -15.76
C LYS A 261 31.94 -0.69 -15.36
N LEU A 262 31.60 -1.95 -15.05
CA LEU A 262 32.56 -2.98 -14.64
C LEU A 262 32.42 -4.20 -15.56
N LYS A 263 33.49 -4.99 -15.66
CA LYS A 263 33.41 -6.33 -16.27
C LYS A 263 32.56 -7.25 -15.40
N THR A 264 32.03 -8.32 -15.98
CA THR A 264 31.31 -9.36 -15.21
C THR A 264 32.24 -9.94 -14.14
N GLY A 265 31.74 -10.05 -12.91
CA GLY A 265 32.54 -10.52 -11.77
C GLY A 265 32.03 -10.03 -10.42
N SER A 266 32.74 -10.35 -9.35
CA SER A 266 32.47 -9.90 -7.99
C SER A 266 33.44 -8.82 -7.55
N TYR A 267 32.95 -7.78 -6.88
CA TYR A 267 33.73 -6.64 -6.43
C TYR A 267 33.35 -6.26 -5.00
N LYS A 268 34.34 -5.73 -4.24
CA LYS A 268 34.09 -5.06 -2.95
C LYS A 268 33.95 -3.56 -3.20
N VAL A 269 32.90 -2.94 -2.64
CA VAL A 269 32.66 -1.50 -2.65
C VAL A 269 32.72 -0.98 -1.23
N LYS A 270 33.76 -0.21 -0.89
CA LYS A 270 33.84 0.53 0.37
C LYS A 270 33.08 1.84 0.19
N VAL A 271 32.06 2.04 1.01
CA VAL A 271 31.22 3.25 1.04
C VAL A 271 31.52 4.02 2.31
N SER A 272 31.76 5.33 2.21
CA SER A 272 32.04 6.15 3.38
C SER A 272 31.38 7.53 3.29
N CYS A 273 31.03 8.06 4.46
CA CYS A 273 30.57 9.44 4.67
C CYS A 273 31.55 10.12 5.64
N GLY A 274 32.02 11.32 5.31
CA GLY A 274 32.87 12.12 6.19
C GLY A 274 32.12 12.65 7.43
N LYS A 275 32.88 13.04 8.48
CA LYS A 275 32.36 13.78 9.65
C LYS A 275 31.87 15.17 9.19
N THR A 276 30.83 15.68 9.82
CA THR A 276 30.37 17.08 9.72
C THR A 276 30.17 17.62 11.14
N SER A 277 29.82 18.88 11.29
CA SER A 277 29.46 19.45 12.60
C SER A 277 28.36 18.67 13.32
N THR A 278 27.40 18.12 12.56
CA THR A 278 26.24 17.40 13.12
C THR A 278 26.40 15.89 13.11
N TYR A 279 27.07 15.29 12.10
CA TYR A 279 27.07 13.86 11.85
C TYR A 279 28.47 13.25 11.95
N ASN A 280 28.58 12.09 12.59
CA ASN A 280 29.82 11.32 12.67
C ASN A 280 30.21 10.73 11.31
N LYS A 281 31.52 10.41 11.15
CA LYS A 281 31.98 9.61 10.01
C LYS A 281 31.38 8.21 10.08
N ALA A 282 31.09 7.64 8.91
CA ALA A 282 30.64 6.25 8.80
C ALA A 282 31.28 5.58 7.58
N SER A 283 31.54 4.30 7.68
CA SER A 283 32.07 3.50 6.57
C SER A 283 31.52 2.08 6.61
N LYS A 284 31.21 1.51 5.43
CA LYS A 284 30.79 0.12 5.30
C LYS A 284 31.22 -0.46 3.96
N THR A 285 31.64 -1.73 3.96
CA THR A 285 32.04 -2.44 2.72
C THR A 285 30.97 -3.43 2.33
N TYR A 286 30.66 -3.46 1.03
CA TYR A 286 29.66 -4.34 0.43
C TYR A 286 30.28 -5.15 -0.69
N SER A 287 29.83 -6.41 -0.82
CA SER A 287 30.11 -7.20 -2.02
C SER A 287 29.01 -6.96 -3.07
N ILE A 288 29.41 -6.70 -4.30
CA ILE A 288 28.54 -6.56 -5.46
C ILE A 288 28.92 -7.59 -6.52
N LYS A 289 27.91 -8.08 -7.24
CA LYS A 289 28.08 -8.99 -8.38
C LYS A 289 27.64 -8.29 -9.65
N VAL A 290 28.52 -8.19 -10.65
CA VAL A 290 28.19 -7.68 -11.97
C VAL A 290 27.70 -8.84 -12.82
N LYS A 291 26.43 -8.81 -13.22
CA LYS A 291 25.79 -9.82 -14.05
C LYS A 291 26.01 -9.56 -15.55
N PRO A 292 25.90 -10.56 -16.41
CA PRO A 292 26.19 -10.41 -17.84
C PRO A 292 25.22 -9.47 -18.58
N ARG A 293 23.96 -9.41 -18.19
CA ARG A 293 22.93 -8.56 -18.82
C ARG A 293 21.76 -8.27 -17.88
N GLN A 294 20.88 -7.37 -18.30
CA GLN A 294 19.69 -6.93 -17.58
C GLN A 294 18.48 -7.02 -18.52
N ALA A 295 17.37 -7.55 -18.06
CA ALA A 295 16.06 -7.43 -18.69
C ALA A 295 15.57 -5.96 -18.57
N ARG A 296 14.86 -5.45 -19.60
CA ARG A 296 14.54 -4.01 -19.70
C ARG A 296 13.06 -3.69 -19.79
N ASN A 297 12.24 -4.63 -20.24
CA ASN A 297 10.81 -4.42 -20.45
C ASN A 297 10.04 -5.21 -19.39
N ASN A 298 10.17 -4.76 -18.15
CA ASN A 298 9.56 -5.42 -16.99
C ASN A 298 8.19 -4.82 -16.70
N GLY A 299 7.26 -5.63 -16.26
CA GLY A 299 5.90 -5.17 -16.04
C GLY A 299 5.08 -6.17 -15.24
N MET A 300 3.77 -6.00 -15.34
CA MET A 300 2.83 -6.86 -14.65
C MET A 300 1.49 -6.96 -15.38
N TRP A 301 0.74 -8.04 -15.09
CA TRP A 301 -0.68 -8.11 -15.39
C TRP A 301 -1.50 -7.45 -14.28
N LEU A 302 -2.53 -6.73 -14.68
CA LEU A 302 -3.42 -5.96 -13.82
C LEU A 302 -4.88 -6.30 -14.14
N LEU A 303 -5.61 -6.79 -13.15
CA LEU A 303 -7.05 -7.00 -13.28
C LEU A 303 -7.80 -5.66 -13.26
N SER A 304 -8.97 -5.61 -13.91
CA SER A 304 -9.82 -4.41 -13.89
C SER A 304 -10.24 -3.99 -12.47
N THR A 305 -10.37 -4.94 -11.55
CA THR A 305 -10.73 -4.70 -10.14
C THR A 305 -9.65 -3.98 -9.33
N ASP A 306 -8.40 -4.07 -9.77
CA ASP A 306 -7.26 -3.51 -9.05
C ASP A 306 -6.70 -2.23 -9.71
N MET A 307 -7.35 -1.76 -10.79
CA MET A 307 -6.89 -0.62 -11.58
C MET A 307 -6.67 0.64 -10.72
N ASN A 308 -7.62 0.97 -9.84
CA ASN A 308 -7.55 2.17 -9.00
C ASN A 308 -6.64 2.04 -7.77
N LYS A 309 -6.05 0.86 -7.57
CA LYS A 309 -5.11 0.60 -6.46
C LYS A 309 -3.64 0.78 -6.88
N VAL A 310 -3.40 1.15 -8.14
CA VAL A 310 -2.04 1.25 -8.70
C VAL A 310 -1.36 2.52 -8.20
N ASP A 311 -0.20 2.34 -7.59
CA ASP A 311 0.72 3.39 -7.18
C ASP A 311 1.81 3.53 -8.28
N PHE A 312 1.64 4.52 -9.17
CA PHE A 312 2.54 4.74 -10.31
C PHE A 312 3.92 5.23 -9.87
N ASP A 313 4.02 6.08 -8.84
CA ASP A 313 5.30 6.54 -8.30
C ASP A 313 6.15 5.35 -7.85
N LYS A 314 5.52 4.42 -7.14
CA LYS A 314 6.19 3.21 -6.67
C LYS A 314 6.58 2.28 -7.82
N LEU A 315 5.72 2.14 -8.81
CA LEU A 315 6.05 1.33 -9.99
C LEU A 315 7.24 1.93 -10.76
N GLU A 316 7.29 3.24 -10.92
CA GLU A 316 8.41 3.94 -11.55
C GLU A 316 9.69 3.76 -10.73
N GLU A 317 9.64 3.97 -9.41
CA GLU A 317 10.78 3.76 -8.50
C GLU A 317 11.35 2.35 -8.63
N TYR A 318 10.48 1.33 -8.71
CA TYR A 318 10.87 -0.08 -8.82
C TYR A 318 11.19 -0.54 -10.25
N GLY A 319 11.14 0.37 -11.22
CA GLY A 319 11.59 0.13 -12.60
C GLY A 319 10.62 -0.64 -13.48
N PHE A 320 9.33 -0.62 -13.17
CA PHE A 320 8.29 -1.13 -14.05
C PHE A 320 8.16 -0.25 -15.29
N LYS A 321 7.93 -0.88 -16.45
CA LYS A 321 7.83 -0.21 -17.75
C LYS A 321 6.58 -0.59 -18.54
N HIS A 322 5.89 -1.66 -18.13
CA HIS A 322 4.72 -2.17 -18.83
C HIS A 322 3.64 -2.62 -17.83
N ILE A 323 2.38 -2.31 -18.12
CA ILE A 323 1.19 -2.86 -17.47
C ILE A 323 0.31 -3.49 -18.53
N PHE A 324 -0.13 -4.73 -18.28
CA PHE A 324 -1.09 -5.46 -19.09
C PHE A 324 -2.45 -5.36 -18.39
N LEU A 325 -3.22 -4.30 -18.71
CA LEU A 325 -4.50 -3.99 -18.10
C LEU A 325 -5.62 -4.80 -18.74
N ASN A 326 -6.38 -5.55 -17.94
CA ASN A 326 -7.53 -6.29 -18.43
C ASN A 326 -8.54 -5.37 -19.11
N ALA A 327 -8.90 -5.66 -20.35
CA ALA A 327 -9.78 -4.81 -21.20
C ALA A 327 -11.19 -4.63 -20.63
N LYS A 328 -11.64 -5.49 -19.69
CA LYS A 328 -12.90 -5.28 -18.93
C LYS A 328 -12.90 -3.98 -18.11
N SER A 329 -11.74 -3.35 -17.91
CA SER A 329 -11.66 -2.02 -17.30
C SER A 329 -12.46 -0.96 -18.07
N ILE A 330 -12.54 -1.08 -19.40
CA ILE A 330 -13.33 -0.16 -20.25
C ILE A 330 -14.83 -0.33 -19.98
N GLU A 331 -15.28 -1.56 -19.78
CA GLU A 331 -16.68 -1.86 -19.41
C GLU A 331 -17.00 -1.40 -17.99
N ARG A 332 -16.03 -1.55 -17.08
CA ARG A 332 -16.20 -1.23 -15.65
C ARG A 332 -16.16 0.27 -15.35
N PHE A 333 -15.25 1.01 -15.96
CA PHE A 333 -14.96 2.42 -15.61
C PHE A 333 -15.25 3.42 -16.73
N GLY A 334 -15.63 2.94 -17.91
CA GLY A 334 -15.82 3.78 -19.09
C GLY A 334 -14.50 4.08 -19.83
N LYS A 335 -14.62 4.35 -21.12
CA LYS A 335 -13.48 4.57 -22.02
C LYS A 335 -12.66 5.81 -21.62
N THR A 336 -13.32 6.92 -21.35
CA THR A 336 -12.68 8.22 -21.02
C THR A 336 -11.83 8.11 -19.76
N TYR A 337 -12.34 7.44 -18.72
CA TYR A 337 -11.61 7.21 -17.49
C TYR A 337 -10.36 6.36 -17.71
N VAL A 338 -10.48 5.27 -18.48
CA VAL A 338 -9.34 4.40 -18.81
C VAL A 338 -8.27 5.16 -19.63
N GLU A 339 -8.68 6.03 -20.56
CA GLU A 339 -7.75 6.86 -21.33
C GLU A 339 -7.00 7.88 -20.46
N SER A 340 -7.69 8.49 -19.48
CA SER A 340 -7.04 9.37 -18.48
C SER A 340 -6.03 8.61 -17.63
N TRP A 341 -6.41 7.44 -17.13
CA TRP A 341 -5.52 6.56 -16.35
C TRP A 341 -4.29 6.09 -17.16
N ILE A 342 -4.47 5.78 -18.46
CA ILE A 342 -3.35 5.46 -19.38
C ILE A 342 -2.42 6.66 -19.57
N LYS A 343 -2.96 7.88 -19.63
CA LYS A 343 -2.17 9.11 -19.73
C LYS A 343 -1.31 9.30 -18.48
N ASP A 344 -1.86 9.03 -17.29
CA ASP A 344 -1.15 9.08 -16.02
C ASP A 344 -0.04 8.02 -15.96
N ALA A 345 -0.33 6.75 -16.28
CA ALA A 345 0.70 5.71 -16.40
C ALA A 345 1.86 6.13 -17.33
N LYS A 346 1.54 6.81 -18.44
CA LYS A 346 2.54 7.27 -19.40
C LYS A 346 3.42 8.39 -18.85
N SER A 347 2.90 9.30 -18.00
CA SER A 347 3.72 10.34 -17.35
C SER A 347 4.79 9.75 -16.43
N HIS A 348 4.56 8.56 -15.87
CA HIS A 348 5.52 7.76 -15.10
C HIS A 348 6.39 6.82 -15.96
N GLY A 349 6.37 7.01 -17.30
CA GLY A 349 7.17 6.22 -18.23
C GLY A 349 6.71 4.76 -18.39
N ILE A 350 5.45 4.47 -18.05
CA ILE A 350 4.84 3.13 -18.11
C ILE A 350 3.94 3.03 -19.35
N LYS A 351 4.12 1.98 -20.14
CA LYS A 351 3.28 1.66 -21.29
C LYS A 351 2.18 0.70 -20.88
N VAL A 352 0.94 1.05 -21.18
CA VAL A 352 -0.23 0.22 -20.88
C VAL A 352 -0.62 -0.57 -22.11
N HIS A 353 -0.73 -1.90 -21.97
CA HIS A 353 -1.24 -2.82 -22.98
C HIS A 353 -2.64 -3.25 -22.57
N LEU A 354 -3.62 -3.16 -23.47
CA LEU A 354 -4.95 -3.70 -23.20
C LEU A 354 -4.92 -5.22 -23.42
N TRP A 355 -5.22 -5.95 -22.34
CA TRP A 355 -5.24 -7.40 -22.28
C TRP A 355 -6.63 -7.93 -22.58
N MET A 356 -6.80 -8.54 -23.77
CA MET A 356 -8.06 -9.16 -24.20
C MET A 356 -8.00 -10.70 -24.15
N GLN A 357 -9.12 -11.30 -23.79
CA GLN A 357 -9.34 -12.74 -23.86
C GLN A 357 -9.86 -13.11 -25.26
N VAL A 358 -9.21 -14.05 -25.94
CA VAL A 358 -9.50 -14.36 -27.35
C VAL A 358 -10.52 -15.48 -27.50
N PHE A 359 -10.19 -16.71 -27.13
CA PHE A 359 -11.06 -17.88 -27.30
C PHE A 359 -11.70 -18.38 -26.00
N TYR A 360 -11.39 -17.74 -24.88
CA TYR A 360 -12.06 -17.95 -23.60
C TYR A 360 -12.59 -16.62 -23.10
N LYS A 361 -13.91 -16.47 -23.03
CA LYS A 361 -14.57 -15.24 -22.60
C LYS A 361 -15.84 -15.59 -21.85
N SER A 362 -16.13 -14.86 -20.74
CA SER A 362 -17.32 -15.10 -19.91
C SER A 362 -17.47 -16.57 -19.49
N ASN A 363 -16.36 -17.18 -19.04
CA ASN A 363 -16.25 -18.57 -18.57
C ASN A 363 -16.61 -19.64 -19.63
N LYS A 364 -16.57 -19.31 -20.93
CA LYS A 364 -16.84 -20.22 -22.02
C LYS A 364 -15.72 -20.22 -23.07
N TRP A 365 -15.34 -21.42 -23.52
CA TRP A 365 -14.45 -21.59 -24.65
C TRP A 365 -15.20 -21.46 -25.98
N SER A 366 -14.63 -20.73 -26.91
CA SER A 366 -15.09 -20.62 -28.29
C SER A 366 -14.12 -21.32 -29.21
N ASN A 367 -14.58 -22.29 -29.97
CA ASN A 367 -13.72 -23.05 -30.86
C ASN A 367 -13.46 -22.30 -32.17
N PRO A 368 -12.20 -21.98 -32.52
CA PRO A 368 -11.85 -21.37 -33.80
C PRO A 368 -11.96 -22.35 -34.99
N ILE A 369 -12.33 -23.61 -34.77
CA ILE A 369 -12.75 -24.57 -35.81
C ILE A 369 -14.25 -24.83 -35.66
N LYS A 370 -15.00 -24.77 -36.74
CA LYS A 370 -16.42 -25.14 -36.82
C LYS A 370 -16.64 -26.04 -38.05
N ASN A 371 -17.26 -27.20 -37.88
CA ASN A 371 -17.51 -28.16 -38.96
C ASN A 371 -16.25 -28.49 -39.78
N GLY A 372 -15.13 -28.79 -39.10
CA GLY A 372 -13.84 -29.10 -39.74
C GLY A 372 -13.13 -27.93 -40.43
N LYS A 373 -13.73 -26.76 -40.47
CA LYS A 373 -13.18 -25.55 -41.14
C LYS A 373 -12.89 -24.45 -40.14
N ILE A 374 -12.01 -23.51 -40.53
CA ILE A 374 -11.70 -22.32 -39.72
C ILE A 374 -12.99 -21.48 -39.54
N ASN A 375 -13.37 -21.21 -38.29
CA ASN A 375 -14.49 -20.34 -37.92
C ASN A 375 -14.13 -18.87 -38.20
N THR A 376 -14.24 -18.48 -39.46
CA THR A 376 -13.87 -17.15 -39.94
C THR A 376 -14.71 -16.05 -39.27
N LYS A 377 -15.98 -16.33 -38.97
CA LYS A 377 -16.87 -15.38 -38.24
C LYS A 377 -16.28 -15.05 -36.89
N LEU A 378 -16.01 -16.05 -36.04
CA LEU A 378 -15.38 -15.86 -34.72
C LEU A 378 -14.05 -15.13 -34.82
N ILE A 379 -13.17 -15.55 -35.74
CA ILE A 379 -11.86 -14.91 -35.91
C ILE A 379 -12.01 -13.43 -36.27
N ASN A 380 -12.90 -13.11 -37.20
CA ASN A 380 -13.12 -11.71 -37.63
C ASN A 380 -13.73 -10.85 -36.50
N GLU A 381 -14.64 -11.40 -35.69
CA GLU A 381 -15.18 -10.74 -34.48
C GLU A 381 -14.05 -10.39 -33.50
N ARG A 382 -13.15 -11.33 -33.18
CA ARG A 382 -12.02 -11.12 -32.29
C ARG A 382 -10.99 -10.11 -32.86
N VAL A 383 -10.79 -10.13 -34.17
CA VAL A 383 -9.95 -9.14 -34.86
C VAL A 383 -10.56 -7.74 -34.80
N LYS A 384 -11.89 -7.63 -34.95
CA LYS A 384 -12.62 -6.36 -34.80
C LYS A 384 -12.48 -5.81 -33.38
N GLU A 385 -12.58 -6.69 -32.36
CA GLU A 385 -12.38 -6.34 -30.96
C GLU A 385 -10.94 -5.82 -30.73
N ALA A 386 -9.91 -6.52 -31.20
CA ALA A 386 -8.51 -6.08 -31.10
C ALA A 386 -8.29 -4.72 -31.77
N LYS A 387 -8.89 -4.48 -32.96
CA LYS A 387 -8.84 -3.19 -33.65
C LYS A 387 -9.54 -2.07 -32.87
N LYS A 388 -10.68 -2.36 -32.20
CA LYS A 388 -11.38 -1.41 -31.33
C LYS A 388 -10.50 -0.99 -30.14
N LEU A 389 -9.86 -1.94 -29.48
CA LEU A 389 -8.95 -1.70 -28.35
C LEU A 389 -7.71 -0.89 -28.79
N ALA A 390 -7.17 -1.16 -29.96
CA ALA A 390 -6.04 -0.41 -30.52
C ALA A 390 -6.33 1.08 -30.76
N LYS A 391 -7.59 1.48 -30.85
CA LYS A 391 -8.03 2.88 -30.99
C LYS A 391 -8.19 3.64 -29.67
N VAL A 392 -7.99 2.98 -28.51
CA VAL A 392 -8.01 3.64 -27.21
C VAL A 392 -6.83 4.60 -27.11
N LYS A 393 -7.11 5.85 -26.72
CA LYS A 393 -6.10 6.92 -26.69
C LYS A 393 -4.99 6.60 -25.70
N GLY A 394 -3.74 6.70 -26.16
CA GLY A 394 -2.56 6.50 -25.33
C GLY A 394 -2.14 5.04 -25.12
N VAL A 395 -2.93 4.04 -25.57
CA VAL A 395 -2.57 2.63 -25.45
C VAL A 395 -1.19 2.34 -26.07
N GLY A 396 -0.39 1.51 -25.39
CA GLY A 396 0.96 1.12 -25.81
C GLY A 396 1.02 -0.20 -26.58
N GLY A 397 -0.04 -1.01 -26.51
CA GLY A 397 -0.11 -2.30 -27.21
C GLY A 397 -1.38 -3.07 -26.91
N ILE A 398 -1.53 -4.21 -27.59
CA ILE A 398 -2.62 -5.17 -27.38
C ILE A 398 -2.02 -6.51 -27.01
N HIS A 399 -2.51 -7.07 -25.93
CA HIS A 399 -2.09 -8.36 -25.40
C HIS A 399 -3.18 -9.42 -25.57
N PHE A 400 -2.87 -10.50 -26.27
CA PHE A 400 -3.79 -11.60 -26.55
C PHE A 400 -3.59 -12.72 -25.52
N ASP A 401 -4.59 -12.94 -24.68
CA ASP A 401 -4.64 -14.07 -23.78
C ASP A 401 -5.69 -15.08 -24.25
N TYR A 402 -5.57 -16.33 -23.77
CA TYR A 402 -6.40 -17.44 -24.21
C TYR A 402 -6.46 -17.60 -25.74
N VAL A 403 -5.39 -17.21 -26.43
CA VAL A 403 -5.23 -17.44 -27.86
C VAL A 403 -4.75 -18.88 -28.10
N ARG A 404 -5.57 -19.82 -27.64
CA ARG A 404 -5.27 -21.25 -27.55
C ARG A 404 -6.53 -22.11 -27.33
N TYR A 405 -6.34 -23.42 -27.38
CA TYR A 405 -7.29 -24.41 -26.91
C TYR A 405 -7.09 -24.73 -25.42
N PRO A 406 -8.08 -25.36 -24.75
CA PRO A 406 -7.99 -25.74 -23.33
C PRO A 406 -7.04 -26.91 -23.03
N GLY A 407 -6.44 -27.54 -24.01
CA GLY A 407 -5.58 -28.73 -23.86
C GLY A 407 -5.91 -29.87 -24.85
N ASN A 408 -6.90 -29.65 -25.70
CA ASN A 408 -7.46 -30.69 -26.62
C ASN A 408 -7.37 -30.30 -28.10
N ALA A 409 -6.40 -29.44 -28.46
CA ALA A 409 -6.27 -28.94 -29.84
C ALA A 409 -6.04 -30.06 -30.86
N TYR A 410 -5.42 -31.19 -30.46
CA TYR A 410 -5.18 -32.35 -31.29
C TYR A 410 -6.47 -33.03 -31.82
N ASN A 411 -7.62 -32.77 -31.18
CA ASN A 411 -8.93 -33.27 -31.63
C ASN A 411 -9.49 -32.48 -32.82
N TYR A 412 -8.84 -31.37 -33.20
CA TYR A 412 -9.38 -30.45 -34.23
C TYR A 412 -8.36 -30.28 -35.36
N ASN A 413 -8.66 -30.90 -36.52
CA ASN A 413 -7.85 -30.69 -37.71
C ASN A 413 -7.84 -29.19 -38.05
N GLY A 414 -6.64 -28.62 -38.32
CA GLY A 414 -6.47 -27.22 -38.64
C GLY A 414 -6.44 -26.25 -37.42
N ALA A 415 -6.49 -26.77 -36.16
CA ALA A 415 -6.43 -25.93 -34.95
C ALA A 415 -5.26 -24.96 -34.92
N VAL A 416 -4.04 -25.41 -35.23
CA VAL A 416 -2.83 -24.58 -35.31
C VAL A 416 -2.97 -23.50 -36.40
N LYS A 417 -3.51 -23.86 -37.57
CA LYS A 417 -3.77 -22.91 -38.67
C LYS A 417 -4.78 -21.84 -38.25
N ALA A 418 -5.83 -22.22 -37.50
CA ALA A 418 -6.85 -21.29 -37.02
C ALA A 418 -6.27 -20.27 -36.02
N VAL A 419 -5.50 -20.73 -35.00
CA VAL A 419 -4.82 -19.86 -34.04
C VAL A 419 -3.85 -18.90 -34.74
N ASN A 420 -3.02 -19.42 -35.64
CA ASN A 420 -2.07 -18.59 -36.40
C ASN A 420 -2.78 -17.59 -37.35
N THR A 421 -3.95 -17.96 -37.91
CA THR A 421 -4.78 -17.07 -38.73
C THR A 421 -5.27 -15.87 -37.92
N PHE A 422 -5.76 -16.11 -36.67
CA PHE A 422 -6.13 -15.04 -35.77
C PHE A 422 -4.93 -14.11 -35.48
N ILE A 423 -3.80 -14.65 -35.05
CA ILE A 423 -2.58 -13.89 -34.72
C ILE A 423 -2.16 -13.01 -35.91
N LYS A 424 -2.06 -13.58 -37.10
CA LYS A 424 -1.71 -12.84 -38.33
C LYS A 424 -2.68 -11.69 -38.60
N LYS A 425 -4.00 -11.97 -38.60
CA LYS A 425 -5.03 -10.97 -38.89
C LYS A 425 -5.10 -9.90 -37.82
N ALA A 426 -5.08 -10.27 -36.52
CA ALA A 426 -5.16 -9.36 -35.41
C ALA A 426 -3.95 -8.40 -35.34
N THR A 427 -2.74 -8.93 -35.47
CA THR A 427 -1.51 -8.11 -35.51
C THR A 427 -1.57 -7.11 -36.67
N LYS A 428 -1.93 -7.57 -37.90
CA LYS A 428 -2.09 -6.68 -39.05
C LYS A 428 -3.12 -5.58 -38.78
N ALA A 429 -4.26 -5.92 -38.17
CA ALA A 429 -5.33 -4.97 -37.87
C ALA A 429 -4.91 -3.94 -36.82
N VAL A 430 -4.19 -4.35 -35.77
CA VAL A 430 -3.64 -3.46 -34.74
C VAL A 430 -2.61 -2.51 -35.32
N HIS A 431 -1.64 -3.03 -36.08
CA HIS A 431 -0.59 -2.22 -36.72
C HIS A 431 -1.13 -1.30 -37.83
N LYS A 432 -2.27 -1.62 -38.44
CA LYS A 432 -2.98 -0.69 -39.36
C LYS A 432 -3.52 0.53 -38.61
N VAL A 433 -3.91 0.38 -37.33
CA VAL A 433 -4.32 1.53 -36.49
C VAL A 433 -3.10 2.37 -36.11
N ASN A 434 -2.04 1.73 -35.61
CA ASN A 434 -0.78 2.40 -35.28
C ASN A 434 0.37 1.38 -35.29
N LYS A 435 1.34 1.59 -36.16
CA LYS A 435 2.53 0.73 -36.31
C LYS A 435 3.43 0.65 -35.08
N LYS A 436 3.31 1.61 -34.13
CA LYS A 436 4.09 1.65 -32.88
C LYS A 436 3.49 0.82 -31.75
N LEU A 437 2.25 0.33 -31.90
CA LEU A 437 1.61 -0.53 -30.91
C LEU A 437 2.31 -1.88 -30.85
N ILE A 438 2.57 -2.35 -29.63
CA ILE A 438 3.17 -3.65 -29.38
C ILE A 438 2.05 -4.71 -29.37
N THR A 439 2.18 -5.72 -30.21
CA THR A 439 1.30 -6.90 -30.17
C THR A 439 1.98 -8.04 -29.43
N SER A 440 1.29 -8.63 -28.47
CA SER A 440 1.85 -9.71 -27.65
C SER A 440 0.83 -10.79 -27.32
N ALA A 441 1.29 -11.99 -26.97
CA ALA A 441 0.40 -13.08 -26.57
C ALA A 441 0.93 -13.85 -25.35
N ALA A 442 0.03 -14.18 -24.42
CA ALA A 442 0.28 -15.19 -23.39
C ALA A 442 0.28 -16.58 -24.00
N VAL A 443 1.27 -17.38 -23.64
CA VAL A 443 1.39 -18.76 -24.12
C VAL A 443 1.71 -19.74 -22.99
N MET A 444 1.34 -20.99 -23.17
CA MET A 444 1.66 -22.05 -22.22
C MET A 444 3.17 -22.30 -22.17
N PRO A 445 3.74 -22.70 -21.02
CA PRO A 445 5.19 -22.79 -20.84
C PRO A 445 5.79 -24.16 -21.19
N GLU A 446 5.13 -24.94 -22.02
CA GLU A 446 5.52 -26.32 -22.39
C GLU A 446 6.03 -26.38 -23.83
N PRO A 447 7.29 -25.99 -24.10
CA PRO A 447 7.78 -25.74 -25.45
C PRO A 447 7.77 -26.97 -26.39
N SER A 448 7.72 -28.19 -25.84
CA SER A 448 7.68 -29.43 -26.63
C SER A 448 6.26 -29.89 -27.00
N SER A 449 5.26 -29.57 -26.17
CA SER A 449 3.91 -30.13 -26.28
C SER A 449 2.82 -29.14 -26.61
N MET A 450 3.07 -27.83 -26.40
CA MET A 450 2.07 -26.78 -26.52
C MET A 450 1.42 -26.67 -27.91
N LYS A 451 2.15 -26.99 -28.98
CA LYS A 451 1.59 -27.03 -30.34
C LYS A 451 0.52 -28.10 -30.45
N LYS A 452 0.77 -29.30 -29.89
CA LYS A 452 -0.17 -30.44 -29.89
C LYS A 452 -1.41 -30.15 -29.05
N TYR A 453 -1.22 -29.69 -27.81
CA TYR A 453 -2.33 -29.59 -26.86
C TYR A 453 -3.07 -28.24 -26.95
N TYR A 454 -2.37 -27.15 -27.25
CA TYR A 454 -2.93 -25.79 -27.19
C TYR A 454 -2.99 -25.07 -28.53
N ALA A 455 -2.50 -25.71 -29.60
CA ALA A 455 -2.39 -25.14 -30.96
C ALA A 455 -1.48 -23.88 -31.02
N GLN A 456 -0.56 -23.71 -30.08
CA GLN A 456 0.38 -22.58 -30.03
C GLN A 456 1.70 -22.95 -30.71
N ASP A 457 1.90 -22.44 -31.92
CA ASP A 457 3.11 -22.69 -32.75
C ASP A 457 4.06 -21.49 -32.67
N ILE A 458 4.99 -21.51 -31.70
CA ILE A 458 5.86 -20.39 -31.38
C ILE A 458 6.68 -19.87 -32.56
N PRO A 459 7.30 -20.73 -33.40
CA PRO A 459 8.01 -20.25 -34.59
C PRO A 459 7.12 -19.44 -35.54
N THR A 460 5.86 -19.82 -35.71
CA THR A 460 4.91 -19.11 -36.58
C THR A 460 4.34 -17.86 -35.89
N MET A 461 3.91 -17.97 -34.62
CA MET A 461 3.42 -16.82 -33.84
C MET A 461 4.50 -15.73 -33.75
N GLY A 462 5.76 -16.11 -33.57
CA GLY A 462 6.90 -15.20 -33.48
C GLY A 462 7.25 -14.45 -34.77
N LYS A 463 6.70 -14.86 -35.93
CA LYS A 463 6.83 -14.09 -37.18
C LYS A 463 5.96 -12.84 -37.19
N TYR A 464 4.83 -12.90 -36.48
CA TYR A 464 3.81 -11.84 -36.52
C TYR A 464 3.83 -10.95 -35.27
N LEU A 465 3.93 -11.54 -34.07
CA LEU A 465 3.93 -10.82 -32.80
C LEU A 465 5.24 -10.08 -32.53
N ASP A 466 5.17 -8.99 -31.78
CA ASP A 466 6.34 -8.26 -31.27
C ASP A 466 6.90 -8.91 -30.01
N ALA A 467 6.04 -9.50 -29.17
CA ALA A 467 6.45 -10.21 -27.98
C ALA A 467 5.60 -11.47 -27.72
N ILE A 468 6.24 -12.48 -27.12
CA ILE A 468 5.60 -13.71 -26.63
C ILE A 468 5.87 -13.80 -25.14
N LEU A 469 4.80 -14.05 -24.36
CA LEU A 469 4.81 -14.10 -22.91
C LEU A 469 4.52 -15.53 -22.43
N PRO A 470 5.52 -16.41 -22.32
CA PRO A 470 5.30 -17.71 -21.71
C PRO A 470 4.95 -17.56 -20.22
N MET A 471 3.86 -18.18 -19.79
CA MET A 471 3.37 -18.16 -18.40
C MET A 471 4.16 -19.15 -17.54
N VAL A 472 5.41 -18.82 -17.20
CA VAL A 472 6.35 -19.70 -16.49
C VAL A 472 6.06 -19.68 -14.99
N TYR A 473 4.92 -20.26 -14.62
CA TYR A 473 4.37 -20.27 -13.27
C TYR A 473 4.92 -21.46 -12.48
N LYS A 474 6.14 -21.32 -11.96
CA LYS A 474 6.90 -22.43 -11.32
C LYS A 474 6.13 -23.17 -10.23
N GLY A 475 5.27 -22.47 -9.49
CA GLY A 475 4.49 -23.08 -8.42
C GLY A 475 3.45 -24.06 -8.94
N ASN A 476 2.71 -23.71 -10.00
CA ASN A 476 1.73 -24.59 -10.64
C ASN A 476 2.39 -25.79 -11.34
N TYR A 477 3.66 -25.65 -11.74
CA TYR A 477 4.44 -26.71 -12.40
C TYR A 477 5.40 -27.44 -11.44
N HIS A 478 5.30 -27.19 -10.13
CA HIS A 478 6.17 -27.78 -9.09
C HIS A 478 7.66 -27.72 -9.46
N ALA A 479 8.09 -26.58 -10.04
CA ALA A 479 9.41 -26.40 -10.62
C ALA A 479 10.23 -25.33 -9.89
N GLY A 480 11.50 -25.22 -10.23
CA GLY A 480 12.43 -24.23 -9.64
C GLY A 480 12.94 -23.21 -10.66
N SER A 481 13.76 -22.25 -10.20
CA SER A 481 14.32 -21.18 -11.04
C SER A 481 15.18 -21.70 -12.20
N LYS A 482 15.76 -22.91 -12.11
CA LYS A 482 16.47 -23.55 -13.23
C LYS A 482 15.54 -23.83 -14.40
N TRP A 483 14.29 -24.26 -14.12
CA TRP A 483 13.26 -24.47 -15.14
C TRP A 483 12.84 -23.17 -15.79
N ILE A 484 12.66 -22.09 -15.03
CA ILE A 484 12.37 -20.74 -15.58
C ILE A 484 13.44 -20.34 -16.61
N LYS A 485 14.71 -20.50 -16.27
CA LYS A 485 15.82 -20.21 -17.18
C LYS A 485 15.78 -21.08 -18.44
N TRP A 486 15.50 -22.38 -18.28
CA TRP A 486 15.44 -23.33 -19.40
C TRP A 486 14.27 -23.02 -20.34
N VAL A 487 13.04 -22.85 -19.82
CA VAL A 487 11.87 -22.49 -20.63
C VAL A 487 12.15 -21.19 -21.38
N THR A 488 12.54 -20.14 -20.68
CA THR A 488 12.83 -18.84 -21.31
C THR A 488 13.86 -18.96 -22.45
N LYS A 489 14.96 -19.70 -22.22
CA LYS A 489 16.00 -19.92 -23.23
C LYS A 489 15.45 -20.68 -24.46
N THR A 490 14.60 -21.69 -24.23
CA THR A 490 13.99 -22.48 -25.31
C THR A 490 13.06 -21.60 -26.15
N PHE A 491 12.18 -20.81 -25.53
CA PHE A 491 11.31 -19.88 -26.25
C PHE A 491 12.11 -18.82 -27.02
N ALA A 492 13.16 -18.26 -26.43
CA ALA A 492 14.02 -17.28 -27.09
C ALA A 492 14.70 -17.86 -28.35
N LYS A 493 15.00 -19.16 -28.33
CA LYS A 493 15.56 -19.86 -29.49
C LYS A 493 14.48 -20.14 -30.57
N GLN A 494 13.28 -20.54 -30.16
CA GLN A 494 12.17 -20.89 -31.06
C GLN A 494 11.56 -19.68 -31.74
N SER A 495 11.38 -18.57 -31.02
CA SER A 495 10.65 -17.40 -31.49
C SER A 495 11.33 -16.64 -32.63
N LYS A 496 12.64 -16.77 -32.79
CA LYS A 496 13.48 -16.09 -33.82
C LYS A 496 13.31 -14.56 -33.83
N LYS A 497 12.11 -14.00 -34.08
CA LYS A 497 11.86 -12.56 -34.25
C LYS A 497 11.23 -11.91 -33.02
N ALA A 498 10.10 -12.44 -32.51
CA ALA A 498 9.42 -11.87 -31.35
C ALA A 498 10.30 -11.94 -30.09
N LYS A 499 10.23 -10.89 -29.26
CA LYS A 499 10.97 -10.85 -27.99
C LYS A 499 10.25 -11.68 -26.93
N ILE A 500 11.01 -12.40 -26.10
CA ILE A 500 10.41 -13.19 -25.00
C ILE A 500 10.34 -12.31 -23.75
N TRP A 501 9.13 -12.12 -23.26
CA TRP A 501 8.83 -11.46 -21.99
C TRP A 501 8.27 -12.51 -21.04
N THR A 502 9.13 -13.05 -20.17
CA THR A 502 8.78 -14.20 -19.33
C THR A 502 7.79 -13.80 -18.26
N GLY A 503 6.61 -14.43 -18.28
CA GLY A 503 5.61 -14.32 -17.24
C GLY A 503 6.00 -15.12 -16.01
N LEU A 504 5.99 -14.50 -14.83
CA LEU A 504 6.31 -15.13 -13.55
C LEU A 504 5.13 -15.06 -12.60
N GLN A 505 4.81 -16.17 -11.97
CA GLN A 505 3.87 -16.25 -10.86
C GLN A 505 4.48 -15.58 -9.62
N THR A 506 3.68 -14.77 -8.92
CA THR A 506 4.12 -13.98 -7.77
C THR A 506 3.72 -14.57 -6.42
N TYR A 507 2.99 -15.68 -6.45
CA TYR A 507 2.45 -16.42 -5.32
C TYR A 507 2.75 -17.91 -5.47
N LYS A 508 2.51 -18.71 -4.44
CA LYS A 508 2.96 -20.12 -4.40
C LYS A 508 2.34 -20.98 -5.48
N SER A 509 1.01 -20.95 -5.64
CA SER A 509 0.27 -21.71 -6.67
C SER A 509 -1.16 -21.18 -6.77
N ASP A 510 -1.93 -21.62 -7.76
CA ASP A 510 -3.36 -21.25 -7.89
C ASP A 510 -4.21 -21.81 -6.73
N THR A 511 -3.73 -22.84 -6.02
CA THR A 511 -4.34 -23.35 -4.78
C THR A 511 -3.82 -22.65 -3.52
N SER A 512 -2.74 -21.85 -3.60
CA SER A 512 -2.16 -21.12 -2.48
C SER A 512 -1.67 -19.73 -2.91
N LEU A 513 -2.50 -18.72 -2.67
CA LEU A 513 -2.21 -17.33 -3.03
C LEU A 513 -1.18 -16.64 -2.11
N LYS A 514 -0.47 -17.41 -1.25
CA LYS A 514 0.60 -16.86 -0.40
C LYS A 514 1.70 -16.26 -1.28
N LYS A 515 1.95 -14.95 -1.12
CA LYS A 515 2.95 -14.21 -1.90
C LYS A 515 4.35 -14.80 -1.73
N LEU A 516 5.11 -14.90 -2.82
CA LEU A 516 6.53 -15.22 -2.76
C LEU A 516 7.30 -14.08 -2.10
N SER A 517 8.37 -14.39 -1.38
CA SER A 517 9.26 -13.35 -0.85
C SER A 517 9.90 -12.54 -1.97
N ALA A 518 10.21 -11.26 -1.71
CA ALA A 518 10.90 -10.41 -2.69
C ALA A 518 12.25 -11.02 -3.14
N LYS A 519 12.96 -11.72 -2.25
CA LYS A 519 14.22 -12.43 -2.56
C LYS A 519 14.00 -13.58 -3.53
N GLU A 520 12.96 -14.36 -3.32
CA GLU A 520 12.61 -15.50 -4.17
C GLU A 520 12.16 -15.04 -5.56
N LEU A 521 11.23 -14.07 -5.60
CA LEU A 521 10.72 -13.51 -6.85
C LEU A 521 11.84 -12.83 -7.66
N MET A 522 12.79 -12.16 -6.98
CA MET A 522 13.98 -11.60 -7.62
C MET A 522 14.88 -12.70 -8.20
N GLY A 523 15.02 -13.84 -7.51
CA GLY A 523 15.75 -15.00 -8.02
C GLY A 523 15.13 -15.58 -9.29
N ASP A 524 13.81 -15.60 -9.37
CA ASP A 524 13.06 -16.07 -10.54
C ASP A 524 13.20 -15.09 -11.71
N ALA A 525 13.13 -13.79 -11.45
CA ALA A 525 13.38 -12.75 -12.45
C ALA A 525 14.83 -12.80 -12.99
N ASP A 526 15.80 -13.03 -12.11
CA ASP A 526 17.19 -13.28 -12.52
C ASP A 526 17.33 -14.51 -13.42
N ALA A 527 16.63 -15.59 -13.11
CA ALA A 527 16.66 -16.82 -13.89
C ALA A 527 16.07 -16.60 -15.29
N ALA A 528 14.96 -15.85 -15.39
CA ALA A 528 14.38 -15.45 -16.68
C ALA A 528 15.35 -14.59 -17.49
N ALA A 529 15.96 -13.58 -16.89
CA ALA A 529 16.95 -12.73 -17.54
C ALA A 529 18.17 -13.52 -18.03
N LEU A 530 18.65 -14.49 -17.23
CA LEU A 530 19.74 -15.41 -17.61
C LEU A 530 19.30 -16.38 -18.72
N GLY A 531 18.03 -16.70 -18.84
CA GLY A 531 17.44 -17.46 -19.93
C GLY A 531 17.33 -16.69 -21.23
N GLY A 532 17.45 -15.38 -21.17
CA GLY A 532 17.37 -14.53 -22.33
C GLY A 532 16.09 -13.72 -22.45
N ALA A 533 15.32 -13.60 -21.37
CA ALA A 533 14.16 -12.73 -21.34
C ALA A 533 14.54 -11.29 -21.77
N TYR A 534 13.74 -10.71 -22.65
CA TYR A 534 13.81 -9.30 -22.98
C TYR A 534 13.06 -8.46 -21.95
N GLY A 535 12.06 -9.04 -21.30
CA GLY A 535 11.31 -8.50 -20.19
C GLY A 535 10.85 -9.59 -19.22
N VAL A 536 10.49 -9.19 -18.01
CA VAL A 536 9.89 -10.04 -16.97
C VAL A 536 8.55 -9.44 -16.58
N ILE A 537 7.49 -10.22 -16.68
CA ILE A 537 6.14 -9.77 -16.42
C ILE A 537 5.56 -10.56 -15.24
N LEU A 538 5.14 -9.87 -14.21
CA LEU A 538 4.63 -10.46 -12.96
C LEU A 538 3.12 -10.74 -13.07
N PHE A 539 2.71 -11.92 -12.73
CA PHE A 539 1.31 -12.28 -12.57
C PHE A 539 1.00 -12.49 -11.09
N ARG A 540 0.30 -11.56 -10.42
CA ARG A 540 -0.31 -10.33 -10.90
C ARG A 540 -0.23 -9.22 -9.84
N TYR A 541 -0.63 -7.99 -10.18
CA TYR A 541 -0.78 -6.87 -9.23
C TYR A 541 -1.68 -7.28 -8.03
N GLY A 542 -1.37 -6.76 -6.85
CA GLY A 542 -2.04 -7.11 -5.59
C GLY A 542 -1.52 -8.39 -4.91
N LEU A 543 -0.90 -9.31 -5.67
CA LEU A 543 -0.37 -10.59 -5.16
C LEU A 543 1.15 -10.70 -5.22
N PHE A 544 1.91 -9.59 -5.07
CA PHE A 544 3.37 -9.65 -5.07
C PHE A 544 4.00 -8.76 -3.99
N ASN A 545 5.23 -9.10 -3.63
CA ASN A 545 6.14 -8.24 -2.92
C ASN A 545 7.00 -7.48 -3.94
N TYR A 546 7.12 -6.16 -3.80
CA TYR A 546 7.86 -5.34 -4.75
C TYR A 546 9.31 -5.80 -4.89
N ILE A 547 9.73 -6.02 -6.13
CA ILE A 547 11.12 -6.28 -6.50
C ILE A 547 11.63 -5.12 -7.35
N ASN A 548 12.89 -4.76 -7.15
CA ASN A 548 13.47 -3.67 -7.90
C ASN A 548 13.97 -4.15 -9.26
N PHE A 549 13.19 -3.92 -10.30
CA PHE A 549 13.55 -4.30 -11.67
C PHE A 549 14.76 -3.56 -12.25
N ASN A 550 15.18 -2.48 -11.63
CA ASN A 550 16.46 -1.90 -11.99
C ASN A 550 17.63 -2.85 -11.63
N GLU A 551 17.36 -3.94 -10.90
CA GLU A 551 18.31 -4.97 -10.50
C GLU A 551 18.27 -6.26 -11.35
N VAL A 552 17.23 -6.49 -12.15
CA VAL A 552 17.03 -7.72 -12.93
C VAL A 552 17.74 -7.68 -14.26
#